data_bf02db7709a8dee3f1d4fc091ddf111e
#
_entry.id   bf02db7709a8dee3f1d4fc091ddf111e
#
_cell.length_a   1.000
_cell.length_b   1.000
_cell.length_c   1.000
_cell.angle_alpha   90.00
_cell.angle_beta   90.00
_cell.angle_gamma   90.00
#
_symmetry.space_group_name_H-M   'P 1'
#
loop_
_entity.id
_entity.type
_entity.pdbx_description
1 polymer ?
#
loop_
_entity_poly.entity_id
_entity_poly.type
_entity_poly.pdbx_seq_one_letter_code
_entity_poly.pdbx_strand_id
1 'polypeptide(L)'
;MSAAIHRRAKNFRWEGVDVLPYKEDARALFKGVTRQVLFRNPEQESELRYFEVAPGGFSTLERHRHTHSVLILRGRGCCLVGRDVRQLDTNDLVAVPPMTWHQFRAAEGEPLGFLCMVNSTRDKPQLPSAEDLAALEGDPAVAAFLRGAW
;
A
#
# COMPACT_ATOMS: atom_id res chain seq x y z
N MET A 1 29.15 -0.76 -1.42
CA MET A 1 28.13 -0.71 -0.33
C MET A 1 28.57 -1.70 0.75
N SER A 2 28.65 -1.27 2.01
CA SER A 2 28.90 -2.18 3.13
C SER A 2 27.64 -2.97 3.46
N ALA A 3 27.78 -4.19 3.96
CA ALA A 3 26.66 -4.99 4.45
C ALA A 3 25.97 -4.26 5.60
N ALA A 4 24.64 -4.18 5.56
CA ALA A 4 23.83 -3.62 6.63
C ALA A 4 22.80 -4.66 7.08
N ILE A 5 22.59 -4.75 8.38
CA ILE A 5 21.58 -5.61 8.98
C ILE A 5 20.65 -4.72 9.81
N HIS A 6 19.41 -4.58 9.36
CA HIS A 6 18.38 -3.90 10.14
C HIS A 6 17.55 -4.95 10.89
N ARG A 7 17.74 -5.02 12.19
CA ARG A 7 16.99 -5.98 13.03
C ARG A 7 15.57 -5.47 13.26
N ARG A 8 14.62 -6.38 13.19
CA ARG A 8 13.24 -6.06 13.57
C ARG A 8 13.16 -5.85 15.08
N ALA A 9 12.67 -4.72 15.48
CA ALA A 9 12.29 -4.39 16.85
C ALA A 9 10.79 -4.71 17.10
N LYS A 10 10.25 -4.28 18.24
CA LYS A 10 8.82 -4.44 18.55
C LYS A 10 7.94 -3.67 17.57
N ASN A 11 6.71 -4.14 17.38
CA ASN A 11 5.67 -3.47 16.58
C ASN A 11 6.06 -3.19 15.11
N PHE A 12 6.75 -4.15 14.48
CA PHE A 12 7.17 -4.03 13.06
C PHE A 12 7.93 -2.72 12.79
N ARG A 13 8.85 -2.39 13.67
CA ARG A 13 9.88 -1.36 13.49
C ARG A 13 11.19 -2.03 13.17
N TRP A 14 12.09 -1.32 12.51
CA TRP A 14 13.45 -1.77 12.24
C TRP A 14 14.46 -0.81 12.85
N GLU A 15 15.51 -1.35 13.45
CA GLU A 15 16.59 -0.56 14.05
C GLU A 15 17.23 0.35 13.00
N GLY A 16 17.38 1.63 13.35
CA GLY A 16 18.01 2.62 12.47
C GLY A 16 17.14 3.05 11.27
N VAL A 17 15.85 2.68 11.25
CA VAL A 17 14.91 3.07 10.19
C VAL A 17 13.82 3.96 10.75
N ASP A 18 13.67 5.14 10.17
CA ASP A 18 12.65 6.11 10.56
C ASP A 18 11.25 5.68 10.13
N VAL A 19 10.28 5.98 10.98
CA VAL A 19 8.86 5.89 10.62
C VAL A 19 8.41 7.22 10.06
N LEU A 20 8.06 7.19 8.80
CA LEU A 20 7.70 8.38 8.03
C LEU A 20 6.18 8.49 7.85
N PRO A 21 5.64 9.70 7.68
CA PRO A 21 4.28 9.87 7.20
C PRO A 21 4.13 9.22 5.82
N TYR A 22 2.91 8.74 5.53
CA TYR A 22 2.62 8.03 4.29
C TYR A 22 2.80 8.93 3.06
N LYS A 23 2.18 10.10 3.07
CA LYS A 23 2.22 11.10 1.99
C LYS A 23 2.12 12.51 2.54
N GLU A 24 2.62 13.46 1.73
CA GLU A 24 2.52 14.89 2.00
C GLU A 24 1.50 15.60 1.09
N ASP A 25 0.95 14.89 0.07
CA ASP A 25 -0.07 15.46 -0.83
C ASP A 25 -1.42 15.56 -0.10
N ALA A 26 -1.85 16.80 0.18
CA ALA A 26 -3.12 17.08 0.86
C ALA A 26 -4.37 16.64 0.08
N ARG A 27 -4.25 16.31 -1.21
CA ARG A 27 -5.35 15.80 -2.04
C ARG A 27 -5.53 14.29 -1.91
N ALA A 28 -4.49 13.58 -1.45
CA ALA A 28 -4.53 12.14 -1.31
C ALA A 28 -5.35 11.76 -0.07
N LEU A 29 -6.46 11.04 -0.27
CA LEU A 29 -7.27 10.53 0.82
C LEU A 29 -6.71 9.21 1.33
N PHE A 30 -6.31 9.18 2.59
CA PHE A 30 -5.85 8.00 3.32
C PHE A 30 -6.12 8.15 4.81
N LYS A 31 -6.07 7.06 5.55
CA LYS A 31 -6.30 7.07 7.00
C LYS A 31 -5.36 6.09 7.70
N GLY A 32 -4.59 6.60 8.66
CA GLY A 32 -3.81 5.78 9.58
C GLY A 32 -2.68 5.00 8.92
N VAL A 33 -1.98 5.57 7.94
CA VAL A 33 -0.90 4.88 7.22
C VAL A 33 0.46 5.50 7.53
N THR A 34 1.43 4.63 7.82
CA THR A 34 2.85 5.00 7.98
C THR A 34 3.70 4.18 7.02
N ARG A 35 4.93 4.64 6.77
CA ARG A 35 5.92 3.92 5.96
C ARG A 35 7.30 3.93 6.61
N GLN A 36 8.07 2.90 6.30
CA GLN A 36 9.49 2.78 6.62
C GLN A 36 10.23 2.37 5.35
N VAL A 37 11.31 3.06 4.99
CA VAL A 37 12.16 2.70 3.84
C VAL A 37 13.24 1.77 4.37
N LEU A 38 13.11 0.47 4.09
CA LEU A 38 14.02 -0.56 4.60
C LEU A 38 15.26 -0.72 3.75
N PHE A 39 15.13 -0.49 2.46
CA PHE A 39 16.22 -0.64 1.51
C PHE A 39 16.00 0.27 0.29
N ARG A 40 17.07 0.88 -0.17
CA ARG A 40 17.10 1.61 -1.45
C ARG A 40 18.45 1.35 -2.13
N ASN A 41 18.41 0.94 -3.36
CA ASN A 41 19.60 0.75 -4.18
C ASN A 41 19.41 1.43 -5.54
N PRO A 42 20.16 2.52 -5.81
CA PRO A 42 20.09 3.22 -7.10
C PRO A 42 20.56 2.35 -8.29
N GLU A 43 21.56 1.47 -8.09
CA GLU A 43 22.07 0.60 -9.15
C GLU A 43 21.06 -0.47 -9.58
N GLN A 44 20.27 -0.97 -8.63
CA GLN A 44 19.16 -1.90 -8.89
C GLN A 44 17.87 -1.17 -9.22
N GLU A 45 17.86 0.17 -9.18
CA GLU A 45 16.67 0.99 -9.37
C GLU A 45 15.49 0.55 -8.50
N SER A 46 15.77 0.03 -7.30
CA SER A 46 14.79 -0.60 -6.42
C SER A 46 14.70 0.05 -5.05
N GLU A 47 13.52 -0.01 -4.48
CA GLU A 47 13.21 0.41 -3.10
C GLU A 47 12.27 -0.59 -2.45
N LEU A 48 12.65 -1.07 -1.26
CA LEU A 48 11.81 -1.89 -0.41
C LEU A 48 11.30 -1.07 0.77
N ARG A 49 9.99 -1.01 0.92
CA ARG A 49 9.32 -0.25 1.96
C ARG A 49 8.40 -1.16 2.78
N TYR A 50 8.27 -0.86 4.06
CA TYR A 50 7.20 -1.38 4.88
C TYR A 50 6.15 -0.32 5.11
N PHE A 51 4.90 -0.67 4.86
CA PHE A 51 3.74 0.14 5.18
C PHE A 51 2.94 -0.51 6.30
N GLU A 52 2.37 0.30 7.16
CA GLU A 52 1.40 -0.14 8.14
C GLU A 52 0.16 0.73 8.07
N VAL A 53 -0.98 0.08 7.90
CA VAL A 53 -2.31 0.67 7.93
C VAL A 53 -2.92 0.35 9.28
N ALA A 54 -3.28 1.36 10.06
CA ALA A 54 -3.92 1.20 11.36
C ALA A 54 -5.29 0.51 11.22
N PRO A 55 -5.83 -0.14 12.28
CA PRO A 55 -7.16 -0.75 12.24
C PRO A 55 -8.21 0.21 11.68
N GLY A 56 -9.02 -0.24 10.73
CA GLY A 56 -10.01 0.58 10.03
C GLY A 56 -9.45 1.69 9.14
N GLY A 57 -8.13 1.69 8.92
CA GLY A 57 -7.46 2.63 8.03
C GLY A 57 -7.42 2.15 6.57
N PHE A 58 -6.92 3.01 5.70
CA PHE A 58 -6.81 2.72 4.26
C PHE A 58 -5.73 3.57 3.58
N SER A 59 -5.12 3.01 2.54
CA SER A 59 -4.20 3.71 1.66
C SER A 59 -4.95 4.58 0.65
N THR A 60 -4.24 5.43 -0.09
CA THR A 60 -4.84 6.20 -1.19
C THR A 60 -5.34 5.26 -2.29
N LEU A 61 -6.51 5.55 -2.86
CA LEU A 61 -6.95 4.98 -4.13
C LEU A 61 -6.19 5.70 -5.25
N GLU A 62 -5.34 4.99 -5.94
CA GLU A 62 -4.45 5.58 -6.95
C GLU A 62 -4.07 4.59 -8.05
N ARG A 63 -3.53 5.13 -9.14
CA ARG A 63 -2.85 4.35 -10.20
C ARG A 63 -1.58 5.06 -10.66
N HIS A 64 -0.64 4.32 -11.19
CA HIS A 64 0.64 4.83 -11.71
C HIS A 64 1.27 3.82 -12.67
N ARG A 65 2.32 4.23 -13.39
CA ARG A 65 2.98 3.38 -14.40
C ARG A 65 3.88 2.31 -13.79
N HIS A 66 4.54 2.63 -12.67
CA HIS A 66 5.39 1.65 -12.01
C HIS A 66 4.56 0.52 -11.37
N THR A 67 5.10 -0.68 -11.34
CA THR A 67 4.48 -1.84 -10.71
C THR A 67 4.77 -1.89 -9.21
N HIS A 68 3.90 -2.57 -8.47
CA HIS A 68 4.19 -2.96 -7.09
C HIS A 68 4.20 -4.47 -6.95
N SER A 69 5.10 -4.99 -6.11
CA SER A 69 5.00 -6.32 -5.52
C SER A 69 4.81 -6.13 -4.01
N VAL A 70 3.68 -6.59 -3.50
CA VAL A 70 3.26 -6.38 -2.11
C VAL A 70 3.12 -7.71 -1.41
N LEU A 71 3.89 -7.91 -0.33
CA LEU A 71 3.83 -9.10 0.52
C LEU A 71 3.25 -8.73 1.88
N ILE A 72 2.13 -9.35 2.25
CA ILE A 72 1.49 -9.11 3.55
C ILE A 72 2.31 -9.78 4.66
N LEU A 73 2.74 -9.01 5.65
CA LEU A 73 3.53 -9.47 6.79
C LEU A 73 2.77 -9.50 8.11
N ARG A 74 1.72 -8.70 8.24
CA ARG A 74 1.03 -8.50 9.51
C ARG A 74 -0.45 -8.26 9.30
N GLY A 75 -1.25 -8.93 10.12
CA GLY A 75 -2.68 -8.68 10.23
C GLY A 75 -3.49 -9.10 9.02
N ARG A 76 -4.68 -8.55 8.90
CA ARG A 76 -5.64 -8.85 7.85
C ARG A 76 -6.26 -7.58 7.29
N GLY A 77 -6.74 -7.69 6.07
CA GLY A 77 -7.39 -6.59 5.39
C GLY A 77 -8.01 -7.01 4.07
N CYS A 78 -8.20 -6.05 3.23
CA CYS A 78 -8.71 -6.24 1.88
C CYS A 78 -8.00 -5.30 0.91
N CYS A 79 -7.87 -5.70 -0.34
CA CYS A 79 -7.38 -4.82 -1.39
C CYS A 79 -8.34 -4.76 -2.57
N LEU A 80 -8.28 -3.63 -3.25
CA LEU A 80 -8.77 -3.45 -4.61
C LEU A 80 -7.58 -3.40 -5.55
N VAL A 81 -7.59 -4.23 -6.59
CA VAL A 81 -6.66 -4.14 -7.73
C VAL A 81 -7.48 -4.25 -9.02
N GLY A 82 -7.57 -3.16 -9.76
CA GLY A 82 -8.46 -3.03 -10.91
C GLY A 82 -9.93 -3.06 -10.49
N ARG A 83 -10.59 -4.17 -10.69
CA ARG A 83 -11.97 -4.46 -10.23
C ARG A 83 -12.03 -5.64 -9.26
N ASP A 84 -10.90 -6.30 -9.02
CA ASP A 84 -10.81 -7.40 -8.06
C ASP A 84 -10.72 -6.88 -6.63
N VAL A 85 -11.70 -7.25 -5.83
CA VAL A 85 -11.72 -7.03 -4.38
C VAL A 85 -11.38 -8.35 -3.70
N ARG A 86 -10.30 -8.39 -2.92
CA ARG A 86 -9.79 -9.60 -2.28
C ARG A 86 -9.45 -9.37 -0.83
N GLN A 87 -9.88 -10.29 0.03
CA GLN A 87 -9.39 -10.37 1.41
C GLN A 87 -7.92 -10.78 1.41
N LEU A 88 -7.17 -10.28 2.38
CA LEU A 88 -5.74 -10.49 2.53
C LEU A 88 -5.42 -11.05 3.90
N ASP A 89 -4.60 -12.08 3.88
CA ASP A 89 -4.00 -12.70 5.06
C ASP A 89 -2.46 -12.62 4.99
N THR A 90 -1.80 -12.86 6.12
CA THR A 90 -0.34 -12.90 6.20
C THR A 90 0.24 -13.92 5.21
N ASN A 91 1.30 -13.52 4.51
CA ASN A 91 1.99 -14.22 3.43
C ASN A 91 1.30 -14.17 2.05
N ASP A 92 0.17 -13.51 1.91
CA ASP A 92 -0.39 -13.26 0.58
C ASP A 92 0.50 -12.30 -0.21
N LEU A 93 0.64 -12.57 -1.50
CA LEU A 93 1.36 -11.74 -2.45
C LEU A 93 0.38 -11.07 -3.41
N VAL A 94 0.45 -9.74 -3.48
CA VAL A 94 -0.35 -8.93 -4.40
C VAL A 94 0.56 -8.27 -5.42
N ALA A 95 0.33 -8.56 -6.69
CA ALA A 95 0.95 -7.84 -7.81
C ALA A 95 0.02 -6.74 -8.30
N VAL A 96 0.52 -5.51 -8.35
CA VAL A 96 -0.22 -4.35 -8.87
C VAL A 96 0.36 -3.98 -10.24
N PRO A 97 -0.36 -4.25 -11.35
CA PRO A 97 0.10 -3.91 -12.69
C PRO A 97 0.13 -2.40 -12.96
N PRO A 98 0.83 -1.96 -14.04
CA PRO A 98 0.83 -0.55 -14.44
C PRO A 98 -0.58 -0.02 -14.68
N MET A 99 -0.80 1.24 -14.33
CA MET A 99 -2.05 1.98 -14.58
C MET A 99 -3.31 1.32 -14.04
N THR A 100 -3.17 0.47 -13.02
CA THR A 100 -4.29 -0.25 -12.38
C THR A 100 -4.70 0.45 -11.09
N TRP A 101 -5.96 0.81 -10.94
CA TRP A 101 -6.50 1.36 -9.70
C TRP A 101 -6.31 0.38 -8.57
N HIS A 102 -5.75 0.84 -7.45
CA HIS A 102 -5.51 -0.01 -6.30
C HIS A 102 -5.63 0.76 -4.98
N GLN A 103 -6.03 0.04 -3.94
CA GLN A 103 -6.12 0.53 -2.58
C GLN A 103 -6.03 -0.65 -1.61
N PHE A 104 -5.43 -0.42 -0.44
CA PHE A 104 -5.36 -1.39 0.66
C PHE A 104 -6.13 -0.86 1.86
N ARG A 105 -6.90 -1.72 2.52
CA ARG A 105 -7.66 -1.41 3.73
C ARG A 105 -7.38 -2.41 4.83
N ALA A 106 -7.15 -1.94 6.05
CA ALA A 106 -7.02 -2.79 7.23
C ALA A 106 -8.39 -3.17 7.79
N ALA A 107 -8.50 -4.37 8.37
CA ALA A 107 -9.66 -4.76 9.15
C ALA A 107 -9.87 -3.82 10.35
N GLU A 108 -11.10 -3.73 10.86
CA GLU A 108 -11.42 -2.86 11.99
C GLU A 108 -10.70 -3.22 13.30
N GLY A 109 -10.39 -4.51 13.50
CA GLY A 109 -9.83 -5.03 14.75
C GLY A 109 -8.31 -5.17 14.77
N GLU A 110 -7.62 -5.03 13.63
CA GLU A 110 -6.18 -5.26 13.54
C GLU A 110 -5.53 -4.45 12.41
N PRO A 111 -4.24 -4.10 12.54
CA PRO A 111 -3.53 -3.40 11.48
C PRO A 111 -3.28 -4.32 10.28
N LEU A 112 -3.02 -3.71 9.12
CA LEU A 112 -2.49 -4.40 7.95
C LEU A 112 -1.07 -3.88 7.69
N GLY A 113 -0.09 -4.76 7.81
CA GLY A 113 1.32 -4.44 7.56
C GLY A 113 1.86 -5.21 6.36
N PHE A 114 2.55 -4.52 5.45
CA PHE A 114 3.07 -5.16 4.24
C PHE A 114 4.39 -4.57 3.74
N LEU A 115 5.19 -5.42 3.13
CA LEU A 115 6.33 -5.01 2.32
C LEU A 115 5.85 -4.61 0.93
N CYS A 116 6.42 -3.55 0.39
CA CYS A 116 6.18 -3.10 -0.97
C CYS A 116 7.52 -2.88 -1.68
N MET A 117 7.74 -3.62 -2.75
CA MET A 117 8.90 -3.43 -3.63
C MET A 117 8.46 -2.64 -4.87
N VAL A 118 9.21 -1.59 -5.16
CA VAL A 118 8.95 -0.67 -6.29
C VAL A 118 10.25 -0.18 -6.91
N ASN A 119 10.16 0.43 -8.09
CA ASN A 119 11.25 1.19 -8.66
C ASN A 119 11.61 2.39 -7.78
N SER A 120 12.89 2.72 -7.66
CA SER A 120 13.35 3.90 -6.93
C SER A 120 12.96 5.20 -7.65
N THR A 121 13.00 5.20 -8.99
CA THR A 121 12.48 6.29 -9.84
C THR A 121 11.04 5.95 -10.22
N ARG A 122 10.11 6.82 -9.87
CA ARG A 122 8.67 6.56 -10.03
C ARG A 122 7.95 7.77 -10.63
N ASP A 123 6.91 7.49 -11.42
CA ASP A 123 5.95 8.50 -11.82
C ASP A 123 5.06 8.93 -10.64
N LYS A 124 4.51 10.14 -10.74
CA LYS A 124 3.58 10.63 -9.74
C LYS A 124 2.27 9.86 -9.82
N PRO A 125 1.73 9.33 -8.71
CA PRO A 125 0.44 8.67 -8.71
C PRO A 125 -0.69 9.59 -9.20
N GLN A 126 -1.61 9.01 -9.96
CA GLN A 126 -2.85 9.65 -10.39
C GLN A 126 -3.96 9.34 -9.39
N LEU A 127 -4.68 10.37 -8.99
CA LEU A 127 -5.89 10.24 -8.17
C LEU A 127 -7.11 10.13 -9.09
N PRO A 128 -8.18 9.43 -8.66
CA PRO A 128 -9.37 9.28 -9.49
C PRO A 128 -10.11 10.61 -9.64
N SER A 129 -10.57 10.87 -10.87
CA SER A 129 -11.56 11.91 -11.13
C SER A 129 -12.97 11.45 -10.68
N ALA A 130 -13.94 12.35 -10.71
CA ALA A 130 -15.33 11.98 -10.45
C ALA A 130 -15.85 10.93 -11.45
N GLU A 131 -15.42 10.99 -12.71
CA GLU A 131 -15.75 10.01 -13.73
C GLU A 131 -15.10 8.65 -13.47
N ASP A 132 -13.82 8.63 -13.06
CA ASP A 132 -13.12 7.39 -12.66
C ASP A 132 -13.83 6.71 -11.48
N LEU A 133 -14.21 7.49 -10.45
CA LEU A 133 -14.96 6.97 -9.29
C LEU A 133 -16.32 6.40 -9.70
N ALA A 134 -17.08 7.12 -10.52
CA ALA A 134 -18.37 6.62 -11.02
C ALA A 134 -18.22 5.32 -11.81
N ALA A 135 -17.17 5.20 -12.64
CA ALA A 135 -16.88 3.99 -13.39
C ALA A 135 -16.47 2.80 -12.48
N LEU A 136 -15.73 3.06 -11.41
CA LEU A 136 -15.36 2.04 -10.42
C LEU A 136 -16.58 1.60 -9.60
N GLU A 137 -17.39 2.55 -9.12
CA GLU A 137 -18.60 2.29 -8.33
C GLU A 137 -19.74 1.64 -9.11
N GLY A 138 -19.63 1.58 -10.45
CA GLY A 138 -20.52 0.79 -11.28
C GLY A 138 -20.45 -0.72 -11.00
N ASP A 139 -19.38 -1.20 -10.39
CA ASP A 139 -19.27 -2.55 -9.84
C ASP A 139 -19.69 -2.55 -8.36
N PRO A 140 -20.73 -3.34 -7.98
CA PRO A 140 -21.24 -3.35 -6.60
C PRO A 140 -20.20 -3.76 -5.55
N ALA A 141 -19.29 -4.70 -5.88
CA ALA A 141 -18.25 -5.15 -4.95
C ALA A 141 -17.20 -4.04 -4.73
N VAL A 142 -16.80 -3.36 -5.80
CA VAL A 142 -15.89 -2.21 -5.71
C VAL A 142 -16.54 -1.06 -4.95
N ALA A 143 -17.81 -0.75 -5.23
CA ALA A 143 -18.55 0.28 -4.51
C ALA A 143 -18.66 -0.03 -3.00
N ALA A 144 -18.91 -1.27 -2.63
CA ALA A 144 -18.93 -1.71 -1.23
C ALA A 144 -17.56 -1.53 -0.59
N PHE A 145 -16.49 -1.99 -1.25
CA PHE A 145 -15.11 -1.84 -0.78
C PHE A 145 -14.74 -0.36 -0.55
N LEU A 146 -15.05 0.53 -1.49
CA LEU A 146 -14.74 1.96 -1.37
C LEU A 146 -15.46 2.62 -0.19
N ARG A 147 -16.64 2.13 0.18
CA ARG A 147 -17.37 2.56 1.37
C ARG A 147 -16.92 1.89 2.67
N GLY A 148 -15.97 0.97 2.60
CA GLY A 148 -15.46 0.24 3.76
C GLY A 148 -16.31 -0.98 4.17
N ALA A 149 -17.20 -1.43 3.29
CA ALA A 149 -18.01 -2.65 3.47
C ALA A 149 -17.45 -3.80 2.61
N TRP A 150 -16.71 -4.72 3.23
CA TRP A 150 -16.03 -5.84 2.55
C TRP A 150 -15.79 -7.03 3.48
#